data_bb78bb50d036d15f932b5f170f567df8
#
_entry.id   bb78bb50d036d15f932b5f170f567df8
#
_cell.length_a   1.000
_cell.length_b   1.000
_cell.length_c   1.000
_cell.angle_alpha   90.00
_cell.angle_beta   90.00
_cell.angle_gamma   90.00
#
_symmetry.space_group_name_H-M   'P 1'
#
loop_
_entity.id
_entity.type
_entity.pdbx_description
1 polymer ?
#
loop_
_entity_poly.entity_id
_entity_poly.type
_entity_poly.pdbx_seq_one_letter_code
_entity_poly.pdbx_strand_id
1 'polypeptide(L)'
;MRDAATAAFAADVLSGLTGSPKRLSPKYFYDAAGSELFEQITRLPEYYPTRTELGILRDQGAMIDAALPEKAALIEFGAGSSTKARLLLEAKAFGAYVPVDISGEFLNGQAAQLREDLPELPIHPVIADFTEPFTLPPVIEGMAKVGFFPGSTIGNFEPHEASQLMRSMRDILGDGSSLIIGVDLEKAEDILRAAYNDEAGVTAKFDLNLLTRINHELGGTFDLNAFRHRAIYNRERHRIEMHLVSLAAQTVKVLGRTITFRAGETIHTENSYKYSLQRFATLARSSGWRPVSSWTDAAAIFSVHLLRAD
;
A
#
# COMPACT_ATOMS: atom_id res chain seq x y z
N MET A 1 22.17 -19.53 -7.01
CA MET A 1 20.91 -19.81 -6.29
C MET A 1 20.11 -18.51 -6.32
N ARG A 2 18.83 -18.56 -6.70
CA ARG A 2 17.94 -17.41 -6.52
C ARG A 2 17.80 -17.16 -5.03
N ASP A 3 17.81 -15.91 -4.60
CA ASP A 3 17.52 -15.58 -3.21
C ASP A 3 16.05 -15.95 -2.85
N ALA A 4 15.72 -15.95 -1.57
CA ALA A 4 14.39 -16.35 -1.10
C ALA A 4 13.28 -15.44 -1.68
N ALA A 5 13.55 -14.15 -1.85
CA ALA A 5 12.60 -13.18 -2.40
C ALA A 5 12.29 -13.47 -3.88
N THR A 6 13.31 -13.74 -4.70
CA THR A 6 13.13 -14.15 -6.10
C THR A 6 12.38 -15.48 -6.21
N ALA A 7 12.60 -16.41 -5.29
CA ALA A 7 11.89 -17.69 -5.27
C ALA A 7 10.39 -17.51 -4.96
N ALA A 8 10.06 -16.66 -3.98
CA ALA A 8 8.67 -16.32 -3.64
C ALA A 8 7.97 -15.62 -4.82
N PHE A 9 8.63 -14.61 -5.42
CA PHE A 9 8.11 -13.94 -6.62
C PHE A 9 7.82 -14.93 -7.77
N ALA A 10 8.74 -15.84 -8.03
CA ALA A 10 8.58 -16.88 -9.05
C ALA A 10 7.37 -17.78 -8.78
N ALA A 11 7.18 -18.22 -7.54
CA ALA A 11 6.06 -19.07 -7.14
C ALA A 11 4.72 -18.35 -7.28
N ASP A 12 4.62 -17.11 -6.80
CA ASP A 12 3.41 -16.29 -6.86
C ASP A 12 3.01 -15.98 -8.32
N VAL A 13 3.98 -15.60 -9.15
CA VAL A 13 3.75 -15.32 -10.58
C VAL A 13 3.25 -16.57 -11.32
N LEU A 14 3.87 -17.73 -11.10
CA LEU A 14 3.41 -18.96 -11.74
C LEU A 14 2.02 -19.35 -11.27
N SER A 15 1.77 -19.31 -9.97
CA SER A 15 0.45 -19.61 -9.40
C SER A 15 -0.62 -18.67 -9.96
N GLY A 16 -0.35 -17.39 -9.99
CA GLY A 16 -1.30 -16.37 -10.46
C GLY A 16 -1.59 -16.45 -11.96
N LEU A 17 -0.57 -16.67 -12.80
CA LEU A 17 -0.73 -16.71 -14.26
C LEU A 17 -1.29 -18.06 -14.77
N THR A 18 -1.13 -19.15 -14.03
CA THR A 18 -1.74 -20.45 -14.37
C THR A 18 -3.15 -20.61 -13.81
N GLY A 19 -3.57 -19.72 -12.90
CA GLY A 19 -4.92 -19.67 -12.35
C GLY A 19 -5.97 -19.18 -13.35
N SER A 20 -7.24 -19.33 -12.97
CA SER A 20 -8.38 -18.79 -13.72
C SER A 20 -9.39 -18.19 -12.72
N PRO A 21 -9.61 -16.87 -12.72
CA PRO A 21 -8.95 -15.83 -13.54
C PRO A 21 -7.47 -15.64 -13.19
N LYS A 22 -6.67 -15.15 -14.17
CA LYS A 22 -5.26 -14.83 -13.96
C LYS A 22 -5.12 -13.61 -13.05
N ARG A 23 -4.13 -13.65 -12.14
CA ARG A 23 -3.87 -12.58 -11.17
C ARG A 23 -2.37 -12.41 -10.95
N LEU A 24 -1.98 -11.21 -10.55
CA LEU A 24 -0.64 -10.92 -10.01
C LEU A 24 -0.82 -10.12 -8.71
N SER A 25 0.07 -10.32 -7.76
CA SER A 25 0.00 -9.61 -6.47
C SER A 25 0.51 -8.17 -6.62
N PRO A 26 -0.20 -7.16 -6.08
CA PRO A 26 0.20 -5.75 -6.16
C PRO A 26 1.52 -5.46 -5.42
N LYS A 27 1.95 -6.29 -4.47
CA LYS A 27 3.25 -6.10 -3.79
C LYS A 27 4.44 -6.09 -4.77
N TYR A 28 4.28 -6.69 -5.95
CA TYR A 28 5.33 -6.74 -6.96
C TYR A 28 5.40 -5.53 -7.89
N PHE A 29 4.51 -4.56 -7.74
CA PHE A 29 4.64 -3.27 -8.41
C PHE A 29 5.90 -2.50 -7.97
N TYR A 30 6.30 -2.64 -6.71
CA TYR A 30 7.26 -1.77 -6.01
C TYR A 30 8.70 -2.28 -6.10
N ASP A 31 9.20 -2.53 -7.34
CA ASP A 31 10.63 -2.49 -7.61
C ASP A 31 11.11 -1.02 -7.71
N ALA A 32 12.38 -0.78 -7.97
CA ALA A 32 12.92 0.59 -8.08
C ALA A 32 12.15 1.43 -9.12
N ALA A 33 11.91 0.88 -10.32
CA ALA A 33 11.20 1.57 -11.39
C ALA A 33 9.72 1.80 -11.04
N GLY A 34 9.06 0.80 -10.46
CA GLY A 34 7.67 0.91 -10.02
C GLY A 34 7.48 1.91 -8.89
N SER A 35 8.43 1.99 -7.95
CA SER A 35 8.40 2.99 -6.87
C SER A 35 8.53 4.41 -7.43
N GLU A 36 9.40 4.64 -8.43
CA GLU A 36 9.50 5.92 -9.12
C GLU A 36 8.23 6.29 -9.89
N LEU A 37 7.61 5.31 -10.55
CA LEU A 37 6.32 5.52 -11.24
C LEU A 37 5.21 5.84 -10.24
N PHE A 38 5.18 5.17 -9.09
CA PHE A 38 4.21 5.49 -8.05
C PHE A 38 4.39 6.91 -7.50
N GLU A 39 5.63 7.35 -7.27
CA GLU A 39 5.91 8.73 -6.91
C GLU A 39 5.41 9.75 -7.96
N GLN A 40 5.48 9.41 -9.26
CA GLN A 40 4.89 10.23 -10.30
C GLN A 40 3.36 10.22 -10.22
N ILE A 41 2.73 9.05 -9.98
CA ILE A 41 1.28 8.93 -9.79
C ILE A 41 0.82 9.83 -8.64
N THR A 42 1.51 9.87 -7.52
CA THR A 42 1.12 10.69 -6.36
C THR A 42 1.04 12.18 -6.64
N ARG A 43 1.68 12.65 -7.72
CA ARG A 43 1.72 14.06 -8.16
C ARG A 43 0.69 14.39 -9.24
N LEU A 44 0.01 13.37 -9.79
CA LEU A 44 -0.99 13.60 -10.84
C LEU A 44 -2.20 14.36 -10.30
N PRO A 45 -2.78 15.29 -11.08
CA PRO A 45 -3.98 16.01 -10.68
C PRO A 45 -5.18 15.11 -10.46
N GLU A 46 -5.29 13.98 -11.18
CA GLU A 46 -6.35 12.98 -11.02
C GLU A 46 -6.20 12.15 -9.78
N TYR A 47 -4.94 11.89 -9.30
CA TYR A 47 -4.67 11.06 -8.15
C TYR A 47 -4.83 11.85 -6.84
N TYR A 48 -6.08 12.04 -6.41
CA TYR A 48 -6.45 12.79 -5.21
C TYR A 48 -5.98 12.16 -3.89
N PRO A 49 -5.82 10.80 -3.72
CA PRO A 49 -5.64 10.19 -2.39
C PRO A 49 -4.46 10.79 -1.62
N THR A 50 -3.29 10.91 -2.22
CA THR A 50 -2.09 11.42 -1.54
C THR A 50 -2.26 12.86 -1.06
N ARG A 51 -2.69 13.78 -1.93
CA ARG A 51 -2.83 15.19 -1.55
C ARG A 51 -3.93 15.41 -0.52
N THR A 52 -5.02 14.61 -0.59
CA THR A 52 -6.13 14.71 0.36
C THR A 52 -5.72 14.21 1.74
N GLU A 53 -5.03 13.05 1.81
CA GLU A 53 -4.52 12.52 3.07
C GLU A 53 -3.50 13.46 3.72
N LEU A 54 -2.55 14.01 2.93
CA LEU A 54 -1.59 15.02 3.42
C LEU A 54 -2.31 16.28 3.95
N GLY A 55 -3.39 16.71 3.30
CA GLY A 55 -4.24 17.80 3.77
C GLY A 55 -4.84 17.50 5.15
N ILE A 56 -5.47 16.33 5.29
CA ILE A 56 -6.07 15.90 6.57
C ILE A 56 -5.00 15.81 7.67
N LEU A 57 -3.86 15.17 7.40
CA LEU A 57 -2.77 15.03 8.39
C LEU A 57 -2.23 16.39 8.84
N ARG A 58 -2.12 17.36 7.92
CA ARG A 58 -1.67 18.72 8.24
C ARG A 58 -2.72 19.50 9.04
N ASP A 59 -3.97 19.48 8.58
CA ASP A 59 -5.05 20.28 9.18
C ASP A 59 -5.48 19.74 10.54
N GLN A 60 -5.34 18.44 10.76
CA GLN A 60 -5.73 17.76 12.00
C GLN A 60 -4.53 17.35 12.88
N GLY A 61 -3.32 17.74 12.50
CA GLY A 61 -2.07 17.32 13.16
C GLY A 61 -2.09 17.55 14.67
N ALA A 62 -2.55 18.71 15.14
CA ALA A 62 -2.65 19.02 16.58
C ALA A 62 -3.65 18.12 17.32
N MET A 63 -4.76 17.74 16.68
CA MET A 63 -5.75 16.84 17.28
C MET A 63 -5.25 15.40 17.30
N ILE A 64 -4.55 14.99 16.26
CA ILE A 64 -3.91 13.67 16.20
C ILE A 64 -2.83 13.58 17.28
N ASP A 65 -1.96 14.58 17.36
CA ASP A 65 -0.89 14.66 18.36
C ASP A 65 -1.45 14.55 19.80
N ALA A 66 -2.44 15.33 20.13
CA ALA A 66 -3.06 15.34 21.48
C ALA A 66 -3.69 13.99 21.86
N ALA A 67 -4.05 13.15 20.89
CA ALA A 67 -4.66 11.84 21.12
C ALA A 67 -3.63 10.69 21.24
N LEU A 68 -2.35 10.95 20.97
CA LEU A 68 -1.28 9.95 20.98
C LEU A 68 -0.44 10.02 22.26
N PRO A 69 0.14 8.90 22.71
CA PRO A 69 1.03 8.89 23.87
C PRO A 69 2.35 9.63 23.57
N GLU A 70 2.88 10.27 24.62
CA GLU A 70 4.18 10.95 24.55
C GLU A 70 5.33 9.96 24.33
N LYS A 71 6.34 10.38 23.56
CA LYS A 71 7.56 9.59 23.27
C LYS A 71 7.28 8.17 22.79
N ALA A 72 6.15 7.96 22.13
CA ALA A 72 5.83 6.67 21.51
C ALA A 72 6.80 6.32 20.38
N ALA A 73 6.93 5.03 20.07
CA ALA A 73 7.52 4.59 18.81
C ALA A 73 6.45 4.66 17.71
N LEU A 74 6.76 5.34 16.59
CA LEU A 74 5.94 5.35 15.39
C LEU A 74 6.40 4.21 14.46
N ILE A 75 5.51 3.28 14.16
CA ILE A 75 5.77 2.13 13.27
C ILE A 75 4.96 2.33 11.98
N GLU A 76 5.61 2.62 10.87
CA GLU A 76 4.93 2.79 9.57
C GLU A 76 4.98 1.51 8.77
N PHE A 77 3.81 1.00 8.40
CA PHE A 77 3.65 -0.19 7.57
C PHE A 77 3.55 0.23 6.09
N GLY A 78 4.53 -0.19 5.28
CA GLY A 78 4.65 0.23 3.89
C GLY A 78 5.19 1.65 3.77
N ALA A 79 6.37 1.88 4.35
CA ALA A 79 7.04 3.17 4.39
C ALA A 79 7.71 3.52 3.05
N GLY A 80 6.95 3.67 1.99
CA GLY A 80 7.43 4.12 0.69
C GLY A 80 8.19 5.45 0.78
N SER A 81 7.60 6.56 0.32
CA SER A 81 8.18 7.88 0.61
C SER A 81 7.82 8.32 2.03
N SER A 82 8.77 8.82 2.79
CA SER A 82 8.55 9.27 4.18
C SER A 82 7.71 10.56 4.32
N THR A 83 7.16 11.07 3.21
CA THR A 83 6.46 12.37 3.15
C THR A 83 5.30 12.47 4.13
N LYS A 84 4.51 11.40 4.28
CA LYS A 84 3.34 11.39 5.19
C LYS A 84 3.77 11.22 6.64
N ALA A 85 4.71 10.30 6.91
CA ALA A 85 5.26 10.11 8.25
C ALA A 85 5.94 11.39 8.76
N ARG A 86 6.64 12.13 7.90
CA ARG A 86 7.28 13.40 8.24
C ARG A 86 6.31 14.38 8.90
N LEU A 87 5.08 14.50 8.40
CA LEU A 87 4.08 15.40 9.01
C LEU A 87 3.76 15.02 10.46
N LEU A 88 3.73 13.72 10.78
CA LEU A 88 3.53 13.25 12.15
C LEU A 88 4.79 13.46 13.01
N LEU A 89 5.96 13.14 12.44
CA LEU A 89 7.25 13.25 13.14
C LEU A 89 7.64 14.70 13.48
N GLU A 90 7.24 15.65 12.63
CA GLU A 90 7.45 17.09 12.87
C GLU A 90 6.41 17.68 13.85
N ALA A 91 5.20 17.12 13.88
CA ALA A 91 4.13 17.59 14.78
C ALA A 91 4.30 17.11 16.21
N LYS A 92 4.94 15.95 16.43
CA LYS A 92 5.08 15.30 17.74
C LYS A 92 6.47 14.77 17.99
N ALA A 93 6.95 14.92 19.22
CA ALA A 93 8.20 14.29 19.67
C ALA A 93 8.01 12.78 19.92
N PHE A 94 8.14 11.99 18.85
CA PHE A 94 8.23 10.54 18.98
C PHE A 94 9.56 10.11 19.58
N GLY A 95 9.58 9.01 20.32
CA GLY A 95 10.79 8.45 20.92
C GLY A 95 11.61 7.60 19.94
N ALA A 96 10.98 7.07 18.88
CA ALA A 96 11.61 6.35 17.79
C ALA A 96 10.69 6.33 16.57
N TYR A 97 11.30 6.12 15.38
CA TYR A 97 10.59 5.83 14.14
C TYR A 97 11.06 4.50 13.55
N VAL A 98 10.12 3.64 13.20
CA VAL A 98 10.36 2.31 12.64
C VAL A 98 9.63 2.20 11.30
N PRO A 99 10.24 2.64 10.20
CA PRO A 99 9.68 2.41 8.87
C PRO A 99 9.85 0.93 8.48
N VAL A 100 8.77 0.31 8.00
CA VAL A 100 8.74 -1.09 7.56
C VAL A 100 8.37 -1.13 6.08
N ASP A 101 9.21 -1.73 5.24
CA ASP A 101 8.93 -1.91 3.82
C ASP A 101 9.69 -3.13 3.27
N ILE A 102 9.17 -3.70 2.17
CA ILE A 102 9.79 -4.80 1.46
C ILE A 102 10.97 -4.33 0.57
N SER A 103 10.96 -3.06 0.16
CA SER A 103 11.94 -2.44 -0.74
C SER A 103 13.15 -1.92 0.03
N GLY A 104 14.05 -2.81 0.44
CA GLY A 104 15.14 -2.50 1.37
C GLY A 104 16.08 -1.39 0.91
N GLU A 105 16.44 -1.30 -0.36
CA GLU A 105 17.32 -0.25 -0.88
C GLU A 105 16.65 1.13 -0.78
N PHE A 106 15.40 1.23 -1.22
CA PHE A 106 14.62 2.45 -1.15
C PHE A 106 14.39 2.89 0.29
N LEU A 107 13.99 1.96 1.17
CA LEU A 107 13.77 2.20 2.59
C LEU A 107 15.02 2.76 3.29
N ASN A 108 16.18 2.15 3.05
CA ASN A 108 17.44 2.61 3.64
C ASN A 108 17.86 3.99 3.15
N GLY A 109 17.62 4.31 1.87
CA GLY A 109 17.84 5.64 1.31
C GLY A 109 16.97 6.71 1.98
N GLN A 110 15.67 6.43 2.12
CA GLN A 110 14.73 7.32 2.83
C GLN A 110 15.10 7.51 4.31
N ALA A 111 15.47 6.42 4.99
CA ALA A 111 15.90 6.48 6.39
C ALA A 111 17.19 7.28 6.58
N ALA A 112 18.14 7.19 5.66
CA ALA A 112 19.37 7.98 5.70
C ALA A 112 19.07 9.49 5.58
N GLN A 113 18.26 9.87 4.58
CA GLN A 113 17.85 11.26 4.41
C GLN A 113 17.10 11.80 5.65
N LEU A 114 16.19 11.00 6.20
CA LEU A 114 15.41 11.41 7.35
C LEU A 114 16.27 11.58 8.62
N ARG A 115 17.36 10.80 8.79
CA ARG A 115 18.32 10.99 9.89
C ARG A 115 19.09 12.31 9.79
N GLU A 116 19.36 12.78 8.58
CA GLU A 116 19.97 14.10 8.37
C GLU A 116 19.01 15.23 8.75
N ASP A 117 17.73 15.08 8.41
CA ASP A 117 16.71 16.10 8.65
C ASP A 117 16.22 16.11 10.11
N LEU A 118 16.20 14.96 10.79
CA LEU A 118 15.72 14.77 12.17
C LEU A 118 16.78 14.04 13.02
N PRO A 119 17.95 14.67 13.30
CA PRO A 119 19.09 14.01 13.93
C PRO A 119 18.84 13.51 15.36
N GLU A 120 17.87 14.08 16.08
CA GLU A 120 17.51 13.69 17.44
C GLU A 120 16.55 12.49 17.48
N LEU A 121 15.97 12.09 16.33
CA LEU A 121 15.01 10.99 16.25
C LEU A 121 15.73 9.67 15.94
N PRO A 122 15.69 8.66 16.84
CA PRO A 122 16.17 7.32 16.52
C PRO A 122 15.32 6.69 15.41
N ILE A 123 15.96 6.27 14.30
CA ILE A 123 15.30 5.68 13.13
C ILE A 123 15.84 4.28 12.90
N HIS A 124 14.95 3.29 12.94
CA HIS A 124 15.24 1.86 12.85
C HIS A 124 14.49 1.20 11.69
N PRO A 125 14.98 1.26 10.45
CA PRO A 125 14.30 0.64 9.31
C PRO A 125 14.26 -0.88 9.44
N VAL A 126 13.12 -1.48 9.10
CA VAL A 126 12.89 -2.93 9.10
C VAL A 126 12.50 -3.37 7.69
N ILE A 127 13.33 -4.21 7.07
CA ILE A 127 13.02 -4.77 5.75
C ILE A 127 12.15 -6.01 5.98
N ALA A 128 10.85 -5.88 5.72
CA ALA A 128 9.88 -6.95 5.89
C ALA A 128 8.66 -6.77 4.98
N ASP A 129 8.03 -7.87 4.61
CA ASP A 129 6.67 -7.89 4.08
C ASP A 129 5.71 -7.74 5.27
N PHE A 130 5.07 -6.60 5.42
CA PHE A 130 4.16 -6.33 6.55
C PHE A 130 2.88 -7.18 6.52
N THR A 131 2.65 -7.94 5.46
CA THR A 131 1.56 -8.93 5.38
C THR A 131 1.92 -10.24 6.07
N GLU A 132 3.21 -10.44 6.38
CA GLU A 132 3.75 -11.60 7.07
C GLU A 132 4.20 -11.23 8.49
N PRO A 133 4.28 -12.20 9.42
CA PRO A 133 4.79 -11.94 10.76
C PRO A 133 6.26 -11.45 10.73
N PHE A 134 6.53 -10.35 11.41
CA PHE A 134 7.89 -9.85 11.63
C PHE A 134 8.07 -9.33 13.06
N THR A 135 9.32 -9.12 13.47
CA THR A 135 9.66 -8.67 14.81
C THR A 135 10.12 -7.22 14.81
N LEU A 136 9.57 -6.42 15.71
CA LEU A 136 10.00 -5.05 15.94
C LEU A 136 11.40 -5.00 16.59
N PRO A 137 12.19 -3.94 16.35
CA PRO A 137 13.51 -3.80 16.95
C PRO A 137 13.43 -3.79 18.50
N PRO A 138 14.30 -4.54 19.21
CA PRO A 138 14.28 -4.59 20.68
C PRO A 138 14.45 -3.23 21.36
N VAL A 139 15.07 -2.26 20.68
CA VAL A 139 15.31 -0.91 21.22
C VAL A 139 14.02 -0.14 21.53
N ILE A 140 12.88 -0.52 20.94
CA ILE A 140 11.59 0.09 21.22
C ILE A 140 10.74 -0.73 22.21
N GLU A 141 11.33 -1.78 22.83
CA GLU A 141 10.65 -2.55 23.86
C GLU A 141 10.29 -1.65 25.06
N GLY A 142 9.08 -1.82 25.59
CA GLY A 142 8.56 -0.97 26.68
C GLY A 142 8.05 0.42 26.25
N MET A 143 8.27 0.85 25.01
CA MET A 143 7.68 2.10 24.51
C MET A 143 6.21 1.88 24.14
N ALA A 144 5.37 2.91 24.34
CA ALA A 144 4.05 2.95 23.72
C ALA A 144 4.22 2.91 22.20
N LYS A 145 3.34 2.19 21.50
CA LYS A 145 3.46 2.00 20.06
C LYS A 145 2.30 2.65 19.32
N VAL A 146 2.62 3.34 18.24
CA VAL A 146 1.68 3.94 17.31
C VAL A 146 1.97 3.37 15.92
N GLY A 147 1.06 2.56 15.41
CA GLY A 147 1.10 2.13 14.02
C GLY A 147 0.64 3.26 13.10
N PHE A 148 1.25 3.36 11.93
CA PHE A 148 0.84 4.25 10.86
C PHE A 148 0.72 3.46 9.56
N PHE A 149 -0.48 3.46 8.96
CA PHE A 149 -0.76 2.74 7.73
C PHE A 149 -1.49 3.66 6.73
N PRO A 150 -0.74 4.51 6.03
CA PRO A 150 -1.28 5.53 5.13
C PRO A 150 -1.62 5.00 3.74
N GLY A 151 -2.14 5.90 2.90
CA GLY A 151 -2.28 5.69 1.45
C GLY A 151 -3.51 4.90 1.04
N SER A 152 -4.38 4.56 1.98
CA SER A 152 -5.47 3.62 1.73
C SER A 152 -5.01 2.24 1.24
N THR A 153 -3.78 1.85 1.61
CA THR A 153 -3.18 0.56 1.27
C THR A 153 -4.04 -0.62 1.74
N ILE A 154 -4.82 -0.43 2.81
CA ILE A 154 -5.83 -1.41 3.27
C ILE A 154 -6.85 -1.76 2.18
N GLY A 155 -7.11 -0.86 1.24
CA GLY A 155 -8.01 -1.08 0.10
C GLY A 155 -7.48 -2.09 -0.92
N ASN A 156 -6.21 -2.44 -0.90
CA ASN A 156 -5.62 -3.41 -1.84
C ASN A 156 -5.95 -4.86 -1.47
N PHE A 157 -6.49 -5.08 -0.27
CA PHE A 157 -6.77 -6.40 0.29
C PHE A 157 -8.25 -6.76 0.17
N GLU A 158 -8.54 -8.03 -0.10
CA GLU A 158 -9.91 -8.55 0.03
C GLU A 158 -10.40 -8.37 1.50
N PRO A 159 -11.70 -8.22 1.77
CA PRO A 159 -12.18 -7.88 3.12
C PRO A 159 -11.70 -8.82 4.23
N HIS A 160 -11.53 -10.11 3.93
CA HIS A 160 -11.01 -11.07 4.90
C HIS A 160 -9.51 -10.91 5.13
N GLU A 161 -8.73 -10.60 4.07
CA GLU A 161 -7.30 -10.31 4.16
C GLU A 161 -7.04 -8.99 4.90
N ALA A 162 -7.84 -7.95 4.60
CA ALA A 162 -7.80 -6.68 5.31
C ALA A 162 -8.02 -6.87 6.83
N SER A 163 -9.00 -7.72 7.20
CA SER A 163 -9.26 -8.07 8.61
C SER A 163 -8.10 -8.84 9.24
N GLN A 164 -7.48 -9.78 8.51
CA GLN A 164 -6.32 -10.52 8.99
C GLN A 164 -5.11 -9.60 9.17
N LEU A 165 -4.84 -8.72 8.20
CA LEU A 165 -3.76 -7.74 8.28
C LEU A 165 -3.92 -6.80 9.49
N MET A 166 -5.12 -6.29 9.72
CA MET A 166 -5.39 -5.44 10.88
C MET A 166 -5.17 -6.18 12.21
N ARG A 167 -5.52 -7.48 12.30
CA ARG A 167 -5.21 -8.31 13.47
C ARG A 167 -3.71 -8.50 13.63
N SER A 168 -2.98 -8.82 12.54
CA SER A 168 -1.53 -8.95 12.57
C SER A 168 -0.84 -7.67 13.05
N MET A 169 -1.29 -6.50 12.57
CA MET A 169 -0.79 -5.20 13.06
C MET A 169 -1.04 -5.03 14.56
N ARG A 170 -2.22 -5.43 15.05
CA ARG A 170 -2.53 -5.39 16.49
C ARG A 170 -1.59 -6.30 17.27
N ASP A 171 -1.38 -7.52 16.82
CA ASP A 171 -0.51 -8.49 17.49
C ASP A 171 0.95 -8.03 17.52
N ILE A 172 1.44 -7.38 16.44
CA ILE A 172 2.78 -6.80 16.35
C ILE A 172 2.93 -5.59 17.30
N LEU A 173 1.93 -4.70 17.34
CA LEU A 173 1.98 -3.48 18.14
C LEU A 173 1.69 -3.74 19.61
N GLY A 174 0.86 -4.73 19.93
CA GLY A 174 0.45 -5.12 21.28
C GLY A 174 -0.75 -4.33 21.81
N ASP A 175 -1.28 -4.80 22.94
CA ASP A 175 -2.43 -4.20 23.62
C ASP A 175 -2.16 -2.75 24.04
N GLY A 176 -3.20 -1.92 24.02
CA GLY A 176 -3.11 -0.50 24.33
C GLY A 176 -2.45 0.36 23.25
N SER A 177 -1.94 -0.24 22.17
CA SER A 177 -1.36 0.50 21.05
C SER A 177 -2.42 1.29 20.26
N SER A 178 -1.96 2.27 19.49
CA SER A 178 -2.79 3.05 18.58
C SER A 178 -2.44 2.72 17.13
N LEU A 179 -3.41 2.87 16.22
CA LEU A 179 -3.19 2.78 14.77
C LEU A 179 -3.81 4.00 14.09
N ILE A 180 -2.98 4.75 13.36
CA ILE A 180 -3.43 5.80 12.44
C ILE A 180 -3.49 5.17 11.06
N ILE A 181 -4.65 5.20 10.41
CA ILE A 181 -4.86 4.55 9.13
C ILE A 181 -5.61 5.46 8.15
N GLY A 182 -5.06 5.59 6.94
CA GLY A 182 -5.69 6.30 5.83
C GLY A 182 -6.64 5.39 5.06
N VAL A 183 -7.83 5.90 4.72
CA VAL A 183 -8.88 5.13 4.06
C VAL A 183 -9.58 5.95 3.00
N ASP A 184 -9.57 5.46 1.80
CA ASP A 184 -10.25 6.07 0.65
C ASP A 184 -11.75 5.78 0.71
N LEU A 185 -12.55 6.86 0.57
CA LEU A 185 -14.01 6.77 0.73
C LEU A 185 -14.72 6.56 -0.62
N GLU A 186 -15.94 6.02 -0.53
CA GLU A 186 -16.86 5.93 -1.66
C GLU A 186 -17.20 7.33 -2.19
N LYS A 187 -17.17 7.50 -3.50
CA LYS A 187 -17.46 8.76 -4.21
C LYS A 187 -17.90 8.48 -5.64
N ALA A 188 -18.11 9.55 -6.41
CA ALA A 188 -18.49 9.45 -7.80
C ALA A 188 -17.49 8.62 -8.63
N GLU A 189 -18.02 7.75 -9.49
CA GLU A 189 -17.23 6.78 -10.27
C GLU A 189 -16.22 7.45 -11.22
N ASP A 190 -16.57 8.58 -11.79
CA ASP A 190 -15.70 9.35 -12.68
C ASP A 190 -14.42 9.81 -11.97
N ILE A 191 -14.52 10.29 -10.73
CA ILE A 191 -13.38 10.66 -9.89
C ILE A 191 -12.50 9.42 -9.61
N LEU A 192 -13.14 8.30 -9.24
CA LEU A 192 -12.45 7.05 -8.97
C LEU A 192 -11.69 6.54 -10.20
N ARG A 193 -12.36 6.52 -11.35
CA ARG A 193 -11.77 6.01 -12.58
C ARG A 193 -10.63 6.89 -13.09
N ALA A 194 -10.77 8.22 -13.00
CA ALA A 194 -9.71 9.14 -13.41
C ALA A 194 -8.43 8.93 -12.61
N ALA A 195 -8.53 8.69 -11.29
CA ALA A 195 -7.38 8.47 -10.41
C ALA A 195 -6.56 7.22 -10.73
N TYR A 196 -7.16 6.22 -11.39
CA TYR A 196 -6.49 4.96 -11.76
C TYR A 196 -6.34 4.78 -13.28
N ASN A 197 -6.68 5.79 -14.06
CA ASN A 197 -6.59 5.79 -15.53
C ASN A 197 -6.33 7.21 -16.01
N ASP A 198 -5.23 7.77 -15.52
CA ASP A 198 -4.79 9.14 -15.77
C ASP A 198 -4.53 9.40 -17.26
N GLU A 199 -4.77 10.63 -17.71
CA GLU A 199 -4.61 11.02 -19.11
C GLU A 199 -3.15 10.95 -19.59
N ALA A 200 -2.19 11.18 -18.68
CA ALA A 200 -0.75 11.07 -18.97
C ALA A 200 -0.25 9.63 -19.11
N GLY A 201 -1.07 8.63 -18.73
CA GLY A 201 -0.76 7.21 -18.83
C GLY A 201 0.34 6.73 -17.87
N VAL A 202 0.57 7.43 -16.76
CA VAL A 202 1.57 7.03 -15.77
C VAL A 202 1.13 5.77 -15.04
N THR A 203 -0.16 5.69 -14.65
CA THR A 203 -0.72 4.49 -14.02
C THR A 203 -0.66 3.27 -14.97
N ALA A 204 -0.88 3.48 -16.26
CA ALA A 204 -0.73 2.42 -17.25
C ALA A 204 0.72 1.88 -17.32
N LYS A 205 1.72 2.79 -17.25
CA LYS A 205 3.13 2.38 -17.20
C LYS A 205 3.46 1.62 -15.92
N PHE A 206 2.91 2.06 -14.80
CA PHE A 206 3.06 1.39 -13.50
C PHE A 206 2.48 -0.03 -13.54
N ASP A 207 1.28 -0.22 -14.09
CA ASP A 207 0.65 -1.53 -14.23
C ASP A 207 1.46 -2.46 -15.15
N LEU A 208 1.91 -1.95 -16.32
CA LEU A 208 2.75 -2.69 -17.28
C LEU A 208 4.14 -3.03 -16.71
N ASN A 209 4.64 -2.28 -15.73
CA ASN A 209 5.93 -2.56 -15.10
C ASN A 209 5.99 -3.96 -14.48
N LEU A 210 4.87 -4.53 -14.02
CA LEU A 210 4.81 -5.94 -13.58
C LEU A 210 5.30 -6.91 -14.65
N LEU A 211 4.90 -6.72 -15.90
CA LEU A 211 5.32 -7.58 -17.00
C LEU A 211 6.79 -7.35 -17.36
N THR A 212 7.26 -6.09 -17.28
CA THR A 212 8.68 -5.74 -17.46
C THR A 212 9.53 -6.47 -16.42
N ARG A 213 9.11 -6.41 -15.16
CA ARG A 213 9.78 -7.09 -14.03
C ARG A 213 9.81 -8.60 -14.21
N ILE A 214 8.69 -9.21 -14.60
CA ILE A 214 8.62 -10.65 -14.88
C ILE A 214 9.56 -11.04 -16.03
N ASN A 215 9.63 -10.22 -17.10
CA ASN A 215 10.55 -10.45 -18.19
C ASN A 215 12.01 -10.42 -17.73
N HIS A 216 12.37 -9.42 -16.94
CA HIS A 216 13.74 -9.20 -16.49
C HIS A 216 14.18 -10.23 -15.43
N GLU A 217 13.38 -10.42 -14.38
CA GLU A 217 13.79 -11.23 -13.23
C GLU A 217 13.50 -12.71 -13.38
N LEU A 218 12.44 -13.08 -14.15
CA LEU A 218 11.98 -14.46 -14.28
C LEU A 218 12.14 -15.03 -15.70
N GLY A 219 12.77 -14.28 -16.62
CA GLY A 219 12.96 -14.69 -18.00
C GLY A 219 11.62 -14.83 -18.75
N GLY A 220 10.68 -13.94 -18.46
CA GLY A 220 9.41 -13.86 -19.16
C GLY A 220 9.57 -13.41 -20.61
N THR A 221 8.58 -13.68 -21.45
CA THR A 221 8.55 -13.29 -22.86
C THR A 221 7.31 -12.45 -23.19
N PHE A 222 6.86 -11.61 -22.27
CA PHE A 222 5.73 -10.72 -22.50
C PHE A 222 6.13 -9.64 -23.52
N ASP A 223 5.34 -9.48 -24.59
CA ASP A 223 5.36 -8.28 -25.42
C ASP A 223 4.47 -7.22 -24.74
N LEU A 224 5.07 -6.16 -24.23
CA LEU A 224 4.33 -5.12 -23.53
C LEU A 224 3.33 -4.39 -24.43
N ASN A 225 3.59 -4.31 -25.75
CA ASN A 225 2.67 -3.70 -26.71
C ASN A 225 1.44 -4.56 -26.99
N ALA A 226 1.48 -5.85 -26.61
CA ALA A 226 0.35 -6.77 -26.73
C ALA A 226 -0.57 -6.75 -25.49
N PHE A 227 -0.29 -5.89 -24.51
CA PHE A 227 -1.11 -5.68 -23.33
C PHE A 227 -1.49 -4.21 -23.15
N ARG A 228 -2.66 -3.97 -22.56
CA ARG A 228 -3.13 -2.64 -22.24
C ARG A 228 -3.70 -2.60 -20.82
N HIS A 229 -3.32 -1.57 -20.06
CA HIS A 229 -3.92 -1.24 -18.79
C HIS A 229 -5.42 -0.89 -18.94
N ARG A 230 -6.21 -1.30 -17.96
CA ARG A 230 -7.62 -0.94 -17.82
C ARG A 230 -8.00 -0.88 -16.34
N ALA A 231 -8.43 0.27 -15.87
CA ALA A 231 -9.06 0.43 -14.56
C ALA A 231 -10.59 0.42 -14.70
N ILE A 232 -11.26 -0.35 -13.85
CA ILE A 232 -12.73 -0.42 -13.78
C ILE A 232 -13.20 -0.21 -12.34
N TYR A 233 -14.37 0.41 -12.17
CA TYR A 233 -15.04 0.43 -10.87
C TYR A 233 -16.05 -0.70 -10.79
N ASN A 234 -15.81 -1.64 -9.87
CA ASN A 234 -16.72 -2.72 -9.55
C ASN A 234 -17.69 -2.24 -8.46
N ARG A 235 -18.89 -1.86 -8.87
CA ARG A 235 -19.92 -1.29 -7.97
C ARG A 235 -20.41 -2.28 -6.92
N GLU A 236 -20.49 -3.57 -7.24
CA GLU A 236 -20.96 -4.61 -6.31
C GLU A 236 -19.97 -4.84 -5.17
N ARG A 237 -18.66 -4.69 -5.48
CA ARG A 237 -17.58 -4.85 -4.51
C ARG A 237 -17.07 -3.54 -3.94
N HIS A 238 -17.55 -2.39 -4.43
CA HIS A 238 -17.13 -1.06 -4.03
C HIS A 238 -15.60 -0.86 -4.16
N ARG A 239 -15.03 -1.23 -5.30
CA ARG A 239 -13.59 -1.13 -5.50
C ARG A 239 -13.21 -0.76 -6.94
N ILE A 240 -12.08 -0.13 -7.12
CA ILE A 240 -11.37 -0.11 -8.40
C ILE A 240 -10.65 -1.44 -8.55
N GLU A 241 -10.63 -1.96 -9.77
CA GLU A 241 -9.82 -3.08 -10.18
C GLU A 241 -8.91 -2.65 -11.32
N MET A 242 -7.61 -2.93 -11.22
CA MET A 242 -6.66 -2.75 -12.31
C MET A 242 -6.42 -4.07 -13.01
N HIS A 243 -6.37 -4.01 -14.33
CA HIS A 243 -6.19 -5.18 -15.19
C HIS A 243 -5.26 -4.88 -16.35
N LEU A 244 -4.42 -5.84 -16.69
CA LEU A 244 -3.70 -5.90 -17.95
C LEU A 244 -4.47 -6.76 -18.93
N VAL A 245 -4.96 -6.16 -20.02
CA VAL A 245 -5.81 -6.82 -21.03
C VAL A 245 -4.94 -7.27 -22.19
N SER A 246 -4.95 -8.56 -22.53
CA SER A 246 -4.30 -9.09 -23.72
C SER A 246 -5.03 -8.63 -24.97
N LEU A 247 -4.34 -7.94 -25.87
CA LEU A 247 -4.93 -7.38 -27.10
C LEU A 247 -5.19 -8.41 -28.19
N ALA A 248 -4.52 -9.56 -28.11
CA ALA A 248 -4.66 -10.67 -29.06
C ALA A 248 -4.60 -12.02 -28.35
N ALA A 249 -4.99 -13.08 -29.05
CA ALA A 249 -4.67 -14.43 -28.61
C ALA A 249 -3.15 -14.64 -28.75
N GLN A 250 -2.49 -14.98 -27.63
CA GLN A 250 -1.04 -15.07 -27.57
C GLN A 250 -0.56 -16.11 -26.57
N THR A 251 0.71 -16.42 -26.67
CA THR A 251 1.39 -17.34 -25.75
C THR A 251 2.68 -16.71 -25.28
N VAL A 252 2.88 -16.71 -23.97
CA VAL A 252 4.12 -16.24 -23.33
C VAL A 252 4.77 -17.37 -22.56
N LYS A 253 6.08 -17.28 -22.35
CA LYS A 253 6.82 -18.20 -21.50
C LYS A 253 7.28 -17.47 -20.25
N VAL A 254 7.16 -18.11 -19.10
CA VAL A 254 7.70 -17.64 -17.82
C VAL A 254 8.28 -18.84 -17.08
N LEU A 255 9.56 -18.79 -16.72
CA LEU A 255 10.25 -19.90 -16.03
C LEU A 255 10.09 -21.25 -16.71
N GLY A 256 10.10 -21.25 -18.06
CA GLY A 256 9.91 -22.46 -18.87
C GLY A 256 8.46 -22.96 -18.97
N ARG A 257 7.51 -22.36 -18.26
CA ARG A 257 6.08 -22.65 -18.40
C ARG A 257 5.46 -21.83 -19.52
N THR A 258 4.55 -22.45 -20.27
CA THR A 258 3.78 -21.81 -21.33
C THR A 258 2.46 -21.31 -20.76
N ILE A 259 2.20 -20.01 -20.90
CA ILE A 259 0.97 -19.33 -20.46
C ILE A 259 0.25 -18.84 -21.72
N THR A 260 -1.00 -19.24 -21.90
CA THR A 260 -1.82 -18.81 -23.03
C THR A 260 -2.81 -17.73 -22.61
N PHE A 261 -3.06 -16.79 -23.51
CA PHE A 261 -4.06 -15.75 -23.37
C PHE A 261 -5.00 -15.78 -24.57
N ARG A 262 -6.29 -15.58 -24.31
CA ARG A 262 -7.25 -15.25 -25.35
C ARG A 262 -7.22 -13.74 -25.61
N ALA A 263 -7.66 -13.30 -26.78
CA ALA A 263 -7.90 -11.88 -27.00
C ALA A 263 -8.95 -11.37 -26.01
N GLY A 264 -8.65 -10.27 -25.33
CA GLY A 264 -9.49 -9.68 -24.28
C GLY A 264 -9.36 -10.35 -22.89
N GLU A 265 -8.59 -11.43 -22.75
CA GLU A 265 -8.32 -12.02 -21.43
C GLU A 265 -7.49 -11.07 -20.56
N THR A 266 -7.75 -11.06 -19.27
CA THR A 266 -7.14 -10.11 -18.34
C THR A 266 -6.25 -10.79 -17.30
N ILE A 267 -5.22 -10.08 -16.88
CA ILE A 267 -4.52 -10.32 -15.62
C ILE A 267 -5.04 -9.28 -14.64
N HIS A 268 -5.63 -9.68 -13.52
CA HIS A 268 -6.03 -8.79 -12.44
C HIS A 268 -4.79 -8.46 -11.60
N THR A 269 -4.44 -7.17 -11.50
CA THR A 269 -3.18 -6.73 -10.90
C THR A 269 -3.34 -6.01 -9.57
N GLU A 270 -4.46 -5.30 -9.36
CA GLU A 270 -4.72 -4.60 -8.11
C GLU A 270 -6.21 -4.44 -7.82
N ASN A 271 -6.56 -4.49 -6.55
CA ASN A 271 -7.80 -3.96 -6.00
C ASN A 271 -7.53 -2.62 -5.31
N SER A 272 -8.54 -1.75 -5.27
CA SER A 272 -8.56 -0.61 -4.39
C SER A 272 -9.98 -0.41 -3.87
N TYR A 273 -10.26 -1.03 -2.72
CA TYR A 273 -11.55 -0.94 -2.04
C TYR A 273 -11.80 0.47 -1.52
N LYS A 274 -13.03 0.92 -1.68
CA LYS A 274 -13.54 2.18 -1.15
C LYS A 274 -14.50 1.88 -0.03
N TYR A 275 -14.39 2.64 1.05
CA TYR A 275 -15.17 2.40 2.26
C TYR A 275 -16.15 3.55 2.52
N SER A 276 -17.27 3.27 3.18
CA SER A 276 -17.93 4.29 3.98
C SER A 276 -17.31 4.29 5.38
N LEU A 277 -17.40 5.40 6.10
CA LEU A 277 -16.93 5.49 7.48
C LEU A 277 -17.47 4.36 8.36
N GLN A 278 -18.76 4.02 8.18
CA GLN A 278 -19.43 2.96 8.92
C GLN A 278 -18.88 1.56 8.57
N ARG A 279 -18.63 1.28 7.28
CA ARG A 279 -18.09 -0.02 6.85
C ARG A 279 -16.67 -0.21 7.36
N PHE A 280 -15.85 0.84 7.30
CA PHE A 280 -14.50 0.77 7.84
C PHE A 280 -14.50 0.61 9.38
N ALA A 281 -15.34 1.34 10.11
CA ALA A 281 -15.46 1.18 11.55
C ALA A 281 -15.91 -0.25 11.93
N THR A 282 -16.75 -0.89 11.13
CA THR A 282 -17.16 -2.29 11.33
C THR A 282 -15.99 -3.26 11.10
N LEU A 283 -15.21 -3.06 10.04
CA LEU A 283 -13.99 -3.83 9.78
C LEU A 283 -12.99 -3.69 10.94
N ALA A 284 -12.74 -2.46 11.40
CA ALA A 284 -11.84 -2.19 12.53
C ALA A 284 -12.25 -2.97 13.78
N ARG A 285 -13.53 -2.88 14.19
CA ARG A 285 -14.05 -3.60 15.38
C ARG A 285 -13.93 -5.11 15.24
N SER A 286 -14.25 -5.66 14.07
CA SER A 286 -14.14 -7.12 13.84
C SER A 286 -12.71 -7.62 13.81
N SER A 287 -11.75 -6.70 13.73
CA SER A 287 -10.30 -6.96 13.73
C SER A 287 -9.63 -6.63 15.07
N GLY A 288 -10.41 -6.36 16.14
CA GLY A 288 -9.90 -6.08 17.49
C GLY A 288 -9.44 -4.64 17.70
N TRP A 289 -9.86 -3.71 16.85
CA TRP A 289 -9.55 -2.30 16.98
C TRP A 289 -10.79 -1.49 17.34
N ARG A 290 -10.70 -0.67 18.37
CA ARG A 290 -11.75 0.27 18.75
C ARG A 290 -11.54 1.62 18.05
N PRO A 291 -12.47 2.07 17.18
CA PRO A 291 -12.42 3.41 16.61
C PRO A 291 -12.47 4.49 17.72
N VAL A 292 -11.55 5.43 17.68
CA VAL A 292 -11.46 6.58 18.62
C VAL A 292 -11.89 7.85 17.93
N SER A 293 -11.31 8.18 16.79
CA SER A 293 -11.61 9.37 16.01
C SER A 293 -11.49 9.08 14.52
N SER A 294 -12.15 9.91 13.72
CA SER A 294 -11.96 9.93 12.27
C SER A 294 -12.05 11.36 11.76
N TRP A 295 -11.18 11.70 10.83
CA TRP A 295 -11.10 13.00 10.19
C TRP A 295 -11.24 12.83 8.68
N THR A 296 -11.96 13.72 8.03
CA THR A 296 -12.14 13.75 6.58
C THR A 296 -11.71 15.10 6.03
N ASP A 297 -11.40 15.13 4.75
CA ASP A 297 -11.34 16.38 4.00
C ASP A 297 -12.73 17.01 3.85
N ALA A 298 -12.78 18.26 3.40
CA ALA A 298 -14.04 19.02 3.28
C ALA A 298 -15.04 18.38 2.29
N ALA A 299 -14.56 17.65 1.27
CA ALA A 299 -15.39 16.95 0.31
C ALA A 299 -15.76 15.52 0.75
N ALA A 300 -15.25 15.07 1.91
CA ALA A 300 -15.42 13.72 2.44
C ALA A 300 -15.07 12.62 1.42
N ILE A 301 -13.97 12.83 0.69
CA ILE A 301 -13.48 11.85 -0.30
C ILE A 301 -12.39 10.94 0.24
N PHE A 302 -11.77 11.28 1.37
CA PHE A 302 -10.78 10.49 2.07
C PHE A 302 -10.95 10.63 3.58
N SER A 303 -10.47 9.66 4.35
CA SER A 303 -10.51 9.71 5.81
C SER A 303 -9.22 9.19 6.43
N VAL A 304 -8.85 9.78 7.57
CA VAL A 304 -7.81 9.26 8.46
C VAL A 304 -8.49 8.87 9.76
N HIS A 305 -8.22 7.67 10.24
CA HIS A 305 -8.81 7.13 11.45
C HIS A 305 -7.74 6.92 12.51
N LEU A 306 -8.10 7.19 13.76
CA LEU A 306 -7.35 6.76 14.94
C LEU A 306 -8.11 5.60 15.59
N LEU A 307 -7.43 4.48 15.71
CA LEU A 307 -7.93 3.26 16.33
C LEU A 307 -7.08 2.93 17.56
N ARG A 308 -7.64 2.18 18.52
CA ARG A 308 -6.92 1.68 19.69
C ARG A 308 -7.12 0.18 19.83
N ALA A 309 -6.05 -0.54 20.15
CA ALA A 309 -6.11 -1.93 20.55
C ALA A 309 -6.58 -2.03 21.99
N ASP A 310 -7.66 -2.76 22.23
CA ASP A 310 -8.20 -3.04 23.57
C ASP A 310 -7.60 -4.34 24.11
#